data_06d1a5bf2ccff7034af10a5f24f239cd
#
_entry.id   06d1a5bf2ccff7034af10a5f24f239cd
#
_cell.length_a   1.000
_cell.length_b   1.000
_cell.length_c   1.000
_cell.angle_alpha   90.00
_cell.angle_beta   90.00
_cell.angle_gamma   90.00
#
_symmetry.space_group_name_H-M   'P 1'
#
loop_
_entity.id
_entity.type
_entity.pdbx_description
1 polymer ?
#
loop_
_entity_poly.entity_id
_entity_poly.type
_entity_poly.pdbx_seq_one_letter_code
_entity_poly.pdbx_strand_id
1 'polypeptide(L)'
;MALVAAAMPLVAYVVVPALVKSTLVEDLPATAASSVAPPVETVRRGELMRINAADYGSGLVRIVKIGPDRFLRFDDVDIAGAPDMYVYLSDRSDGQPGTFVDLGKLKATNGSFNYAIPTNVDISLVRSVVVWCRQFSVTVTFAVVE
;
A
#
# COMPACT_ATOMS: atom_id res chain seq x y z
N MET A 1 -21.59 -30.36 -19.83
CA MET A 1 -20.28 -29.84 -20.27
C MET A 1 -20.17 -28.33 -20.33
N ALA A 2 -21.22 -27.54 -20.12
CA ALA A 2 -21.17 -26.06 -20.16
C ALA A 2 -20.61 -25.38 -18.88
N LEU A 3 -20.56 -26.07 -17.73
CA LEU A 3 -20.09 -25.54 -16.46
C LEU A 3 -18.56 -25.38 -16.33
N VAL A 4 -17.80 -26.16 -17.14
CA VAL A 4 -16.31 -26.11 -17.07
C VAL A 4 -15.75 -24.87 -17.77
N ALA A 5 -16.41 -24.36 -18.81
CA ALA A 5 -15.93 -23.20 -19.57
C ALA A 5 -16.10 -21.85 -18.81
N ALA A 6 -17.06 -21.77 -17.89
CA ALA A 6 -17.29 -20.55 -17.09
C ALA A 6 -16.39 -20.47 -15.84
N ALA A 7 -15.92 -21.62 -15.31
CA ALA A 7 -15.05 -21.66 -14.15
C ALA A 7 -13.59 -21.27 -14.47
N MET A 8 -13.14 -21.52 -15.70
CA MET A 8 -11.76 -21.27 -16.12
C MET A 8 -11.36 -19.79 -16.12
N PRO A 9 -12.16 -18.83 -16.63
CA PRO A 9 -11.83 -17.41 -16.55
C PRO A 9 -11.92 -16.87 -15.11
N LEU A 10 -12.80 -17.40 -14.27
CA LEU A 10 -12.91 -17.00 -12.88
C LEU A 10 -11.67 -17.42 -12.07
N VAL A 11 -11.20 -18.66 -12.29
CA VAL A 11 -9.98 -19.17 -11.64
C VAL A 11 -8.76 -18.37 -12.11
N ALA A 12 -8.63 -18.06 -13.39
CA ALA A 12 -7.54 -17.25 -13.92
C ALA A 12 -7.57 -15.81 -13.34
N TYR A 13 -8.74 -15.23 -13.16
CA TYR A 13 -8.89 -13.89 -12.64
C TYR A 13 -8.57 -13.75 -11.13
N VAL A 14 -8.87 -14.78 -10.36
CA VAL A 14 -8.69 -14.75 -8.89
C VAL A 14 -7.39 -15.43 -8.46
N VAL A 15 -7.09 -16.60 -9.02
CA VAL A 15 -5.93 -17.41 -8.58
C VAL A 15 -4.63 -16.86 -9.14
N VAL A 16 -4.61 -16.39 -10.38
CA VAL A 16 -3.39 -15.85 -10.99
C VAL A 16 -2.87 -14.60 -10.25
N PRO A 17 -3.69 -13.58 -9.96
CA PRO A 17 -3.21 -12.44 -9.16
C PRO A 17 -2.75 -12.82 -7.75
N ALA A 18 -3.39 -13.80 -7.12
CA ALA A 18 -2.98 -14.30 -5.80
C ALA A 18 -1.63 -15.03 -5.81
N LEU A 19 -1.25 -15.59 -6.95
CA LEU A 19 0.03 -16.33 -7.12
C LEU A 19 1.12 -15.48 -7.76
N VAL A 20 0.77 -14.39 -8.45
CA VAL A 20 1.75 -13.54 -9.12
C VAL A 20 2.28 -12.51 -8.14
N LYS A 21 3.58 -12.58 -7.88
CA LYS A 21 4.33 -11.57 -7.14
C LYS A 21 5.01 -10.62 -8.12
N SER A 22 4.99 -9.34 -7.80
CA SER A 22 5.72 -8.31 -8.52
C SER A 22 6.68 -7.60 -7.57
N THR A 23 7.88 -7.27 -8.05
CA THR A 23 8.90 -6.60 -7.24
C THR A 23 9.24 -5.24 -7.85
N LEU A 24 9.28 -4.22 -7.00
CA LEU A 24 9.69 -2.87 -7.37
C LEU A 24 10.61 -2.32 -6.28
N VAL A 25 11.73 -1.76 -6.70
CA VAL A 25 12.65 -1.05 -5.80
C VAL A 25 12.84 0.35 -6.34
N GLU A 26 12.31 1.32 -5.61
CA GLU A 26 12.49 2.75 -5.86
C GLU A 26 13.35 3.35 -4.74
N ASP A 27 14.21 4.27 -5.07
CA ASP A 27 14.87 5.13 -4.07
C ASP A 27 13.86 6.13 -3.48
N LEU A 28 14.20 6.72 -2.34
CA LEU A 28 13.44 7.85 -1.83
C LEU A 28 13.50 9.01 -2.83
N PRO A 29 12.39 9.72 -3.05
CA PRO A 29 12.37 10.85 -3.96
C PRO A 29 13.41 11.90 -3.58
N ALA A 30 14.20 12.34 -4.55
CA ALA A 30 15.10 13.47 -4.41
C ALA A 30 14.34 14.76 -4.80
N THR A 31 14.46 15.80 -4.00
CA THR A 31 13.93 17.12 -4.40
C THR A 31 14.88 17.75 -5.41
N ALA A 32 14.33 18.14 -6.56
CA ALA A 32 15.08 18.60 -7.73
C ALA A 32 15.81 19.96 -7.59
N ALA A 33 15.81 20.59 -6.41
CA ALA A 33 16.18 22.00 -6.26
C ALA A 33 17.44 22.28 -5.43
N SER A 34 18.18 21.29 -4.96
CA SER A 34 19.34 21.58 -4.08
C SER A 34 20.51 20.64 -4.35
N SER A 35 21.71 21.21 -4.41
CA SER A 35 22.97 20.44 -4.43
C SER A 35 23.26 19.67 -3.12
N VAL A 36 22.46 19.91 -2.08
CA VAL A 36 22.45 19.16 -0.83
C VAL A 36 21.09 18.50 -0.70
N ALA A 37 21.06 17.17 -0.61
CA ALA A 37 19.83 16.43 -0.40
C ALA A 37 19.15 16.91 0.89
N PRO A 38 17.86 17.33 0.86
CA PRO A 38 17.17 17.75 2.05
C PRO A 38 17.05 16.57 3.03
N PRO A 39 17.05 16.84 4.35
CA PRO A 39 16.89 15.77 5.33
C PRO A 39 15.56 15.05 5.14
N VAL A 40 15.60 13.73 5.24
CA VAL A 40 14.41 12.88 5.26
C VAL A 40 13.95 12.76 6.70
N GLU A 41 12.77 13.28 7.00
CA GLU A 41 12.15 13.18 8.32
C GLU A 41 11.05 12.12 8.28
N THR A 42 11.14 11.10 9.15
CA THR A 42 10.04 10.16 9.37
C THR A 42 9.04 10.78 10.34
N VAL A 43 7.85 11.09 9.84
CA VAL A 43 6.78 11.72 10.62
C VAL A 43 5.93 10.67 11.33
N ARG A 44 5.65 9.55 10.66
CA ARG A 44 4.90 8.41 11.20
C ARG A 44 5.45 7.11 10.62
N ARG A 45 5.25 6.00 11.34
CA ARG A 45 5.66 4.67 10.88
C ARG A 45 4.74 3.58 11.45
N GLY A 46 4.68 2.43 10.77
CA GLY A 46 3.96 1.25 11.22
C GLY A 46 4.42 0.02 10.46
N GLU A 47 4.12 -1.14 10.98
CA GLU A 47 4.42 -2.43 10.34
C GLU A 47 3.14 -3.03 9.73
N LEU A 48 3.27 -3.57 8.53
CA LEU A 48 2.18 -4.29 7.88
C LEU A 48 1.85 -5.58 8.65
N MET A 49 0.57 -5.89 8.78
CA MET A 49 0.08 -7.00 9.59
C MET A 49 -0.50 -8.12 8.74
N ARG A 50 -0.32 -9.34 9.21
CA ARG A 50 -1.06 -10.50 8.72
C ARG A 50 -2.46 -10.50 9.31
N ILE A 51 -3.48 -10.60 8.46
CA ILE A 51 -4.89 -10.72 8.83
C ILE A 51 -5.27 -12.20 8.93
N ASN A 52 -4.94 -12.98 7.90
CA ASN A 52 -5.18 -14.41 7.82
C ASN A 52 -4.17 -15.10 6.88
N ALA A 53 -4.40 -16.33 6.49
CA ALA A 53 -3.48 -17.06 5.62
C ALA A 53 -3.44 -16.54 4.18
N ALA A 54 -4.54 -15.98 3.68
CA ALA A 54 -4.65 -15.44 2.32
C ALA A 54 -4.34 -13.94 2.25
N ASP A 55 -4.70 -13.20 3.30
CA ASP A 55 -4.54 -11.75 3.41
C ASP A 55 -3.45 -11.42 4.40
N TYR A 56 -2.31 -10.99 3.91
CA TYR A 56 -1.14 -10.70 4.73
C TYR A 56 -0.26 -9.60 4.13
N GLY A 57 0.50 -9.00 4.99
CA GLY A 57 1.62 -8.15 4.65
C GLY A 57 2.69 -8.21 5.72
N SER A 58 3.90 -7.90 5.34
CA SER A 58 5.05 -7.69 6.23
C SER A 58 5.90 -6.56 5.69
N GLY A 59 6.76 -6.02 6.53
CA GLY A 59 7.60 -4.88 6.21
C GLY A 59 7.08 -3.59 6.81
N LEU A 60 7.82 -2.51 6.59
CA LEU A 60 7.59 -1.22 7.23
C LEU A 60 6.92 -0.24 6.27
N VAL A 61 6.00 0.54 6.78
CA VAL A 61 5.49 1.74 6.11
C VAL A 61 5.87 2.99 6.89
N ARG A 62 6.25 4.04 6.17
CA ARG A 62 6.59 5.33 6.79
C ARG A 62 5.94 6.47 6.03
N ILE A 63 5.43 7.45 6.75
CA ILE A 63 5.15 8.77 6.19
C ILE A 63 6.40 9.60 6.40
N VAL A 64 7.00 10.03 5.31
CA VAL A 64 8.25 10.82 5.32
C VAL A 64 8.01 12.20 4.75
N LYS A 65 8.73 13.18 5.29
CA LYS A 65 8.78 14.55 4.78
C LYS A 65 10.17 14.79 4.18
N ILE A 66 10.19 15.30 2.97
CA ILE A 66 11.40 15.64 2.22
C ILE A 66 11.21 17.06 1.68
N GLY A 67 11.83 18.04 2.32
CA GLY A 67 11.56 19.45 2.02
C GLY A 67 10.07 19.79 2.28
N PRO A 68 9.35 20.38 1.31
CA PRO A 68 7.93 20.71 1.44
C PRO A 68 7.01 19.49 1.19
N ASP A 69 7.52 18.44 0.60
CA ASP A 69 6.74 17.30 0.11
C ASP A 69 6.65 16.17 1.14
N ARG A 70 5.57 15.40 1.05
CA ARG A 70 5.32 14.23 1.89
C ARG A 70 5.07 13.01 1.02
N PHE A 71 5.61 11.88 1.48
CA PHE A 71 5.49 10.61 0.79
C PHE A 71 5.12 9.50 1.77
N LEU A 72 4.32 8.56 1.30
CA LEU A 72 4.19 7.26 1.92
C LEU A 72 5.27 6.35 1.32
N ARG A 73 6.13 5.81 2.16
CA ARG A 73 7.18 4.86 1.80
C ARG A 73 6.82 3.47 2.29
N PHE A 74 6.86 2.51 1.40
CA PHE A 74 6.91 1.08 1.71
C PHE A 74 8.37 0.65 1.70
N ASP A 75 8.83 0.00 2.76
CA ASP A 75 10.20 -0.48 2.91
C ASP A 75 10.21 -2.00 3.09
N ASP A 76 10.87 -2.70 2.17
CA ASP A 76 11.08 -4.15 2.17
C ASP A 76 9.80 -4.94 2.46
N VAL A 77 8.73 -4.60 1.76
CA VAL A 77 7.43 -5.22 1.98
C VAL A 77 7.27 -6.52 1.20
N ASP A 78 6.47 -7.43 1.77
CA ASP A 78 5.90 -8.60 1.11
C ASP A 78 4.40 -8.62 1.39
N ILE A 79 3.60 -8.43 0.35
CA ILE A 79 2.15 -8.29 0.42
C ILE A 79 1.50 -9.43 -0.37
N ALA A 80 0.42 -9.99 0.17
CA ALA A 80 -0.37 -11.00 -0.53
C ALA A 80 -0.87 -10.47 -1.87
N GLY A 81 -0.87 -11.33 -2.90
CA GLY A 81 -1.46 -10.99 -4.19
C GLY A 81 -2.98 -11.02 -4.12
N ALA A 82 -3.62 -10.00 -4.65
CA ALA A 82 -5.07 -9.95 -4.85
C ALA A 82 -5.37 -9.12 -6.10
N PRO A 83 -6.52 -9.31 -6.75
CA PRO A 83 -6.89 -8.46 -7.87
C PRO A 83 -7.29 -7.05 -7.38
N ASP A 84 -6.99 -6.05 -8.19
CA ASP A 84 -7.48 -4.67 -8.02
C ASP A 84 -7.16 -4.04 -6.64
N MET A 85 -5.89 -4.10 -6.23
CA MET A 85 -5.40 -3.55 -4.96
C MET A 85 -5.08 -2.05 -5.05
N TYR A 86 -5.49 -1.32 -4.01
CA TYR A 86 -5.27 0.12 -3.83
C TYR A 86 -4.66 0.43 -2.46
N VAL A 87 -3.98 1.57 -2.38
CA VAL A 87 -3.37 2.06 -1.15
C VAL A 87 -4.16 3.24 -0.63
N TYR A 88 -4.62 3.14 0.62
CA TYR A 88 -5.40 4.18 1.30
C TYR A 88 -4.70 4.67 2.57
N LEU A 89 -4.77 5.97 2.80
CA LEU A 89 -4.53 6.56 4.12
C LEU A 89 -5.89 6.65 4.83
N SER A 90 -6.06 5.91 5.91
CA SER A 90 -7.33 5.76 6.63
C SER A 90 -7.34 6.52 7.95
N ASP A 91 -8.50 7.02 8.35
CA ASP A 91 -8.76 7.61 9.67
C ASP A 91 -9.06 6.55 10.75
N ARG A 92 -9.05 5.25 10.38
CA ARG A 92 -9.31 4.13 11.28
C ARG A 92 -8.03 3.34 11.56
N SER A 93 -8.00 2.68 12.70
CA SER A 93 -6.88 1.81 13.12
C SER A 93 -7.22 0.32 13.11
N ASP A 94 -8.40 -0.05 12.63
CA ASP A 94 -8.90 -1.43 12.62
C ASP A 94 -8.77 -2.14 11.26
N GLY A 95 -8.04 -1.54 10.33
CA GLY A 95 -7.84 -2.08 8.98
C GLY A 95 -8.98 -1.80 8.01
N GLN A 96 -10.03 -1.13 8.43
CA GLN A 96 -11.10 -0.70 7.52
C GLN A 96 -10.73 0.64 6.84
N PRO A 97 -11.21 0.88 5.61
CA PRO A 97 -10.88 2.12 4.91
C PRO A 97 -11.34 3.38 5.65
N GLY A 98 -12.53 3.37 6.26
CA GLY A 98 -13.12 4.54 6.90
C GLY A 98 -13.27 5.72 5.94
N THR A 99 -13.02 6.94 6.44
CA THR A 99 -12.75 8.10 5.58
C THR A 99 -11.28 8.01 5.15
N PHE A 100 -11.04 7.89 3.87
CA PHE A 100 -9.69 7.59 3.37
C PHE A 100 -9.27 8.52 2.23
N VAL A 101 -7.96 8.64 2.09
CA VAL A 101 -7.31 9.23 0.92
C VAL A 101 -6.79 8.10 0.04
N ASP A 102 -7.22 8.07 -1.20
CA ASP A 102 -6.79 7.11 -2.21
C ASP A 102 -5.45 7.57 -2.84
N LEU A 103 -4.40 6.79 -2.63
CA LEU A 103 -3.09 7.07 -3.23
C LEU A 103 -2.88 6.33 -4.57
N GLY A 104 -3.86 5.56 -5.01
CA GLY A 104 -3.82 4.83 -6.27
C GLY A 104 -3.55 3.34 -6.11
N LYS A 105 -3.35 2.67 -7.24
CA LYS A 105 -3.10 1.22 -7.28
C LYS A 105 -1.82 0.84 -6.54
N LEU A 106 -1.83 -0.32 -5.89
CA LEU A 106 -0.61 -0.91 -5.34
C LEU A 106 0.40 -1.15 -6.47
N LYS A 107 1.58 -0.53 -6.36
CA LYS A 107 2.60 -0.56 -7.40
C LYS A 107 3.24 -1.94 -7.56
N ALA A 108 3.47 -2.63 -6.44
CA ALA A 108 4.07 -3.95 -6.42
C ALA A 108 3.69 -4.68 -5.13
N THR A 109 3.81 -6.01 -5.13
CA THR A 109 3.59 -6.83 -3.92
C THR A 109 4.83 -6.96 -3.06
N ASN A 110 6.02 -6.74 -3.64
CA ASN A 110 7.31 -6.89 -2.96
C ASN A 110 8.23 -5.71 -3.25
N GLY A 111 9.08 -5.38 -2.29
CA GLY A 111 10.14 -4.42 -2.45
C GLY A 111 9.91 -3.11 -1.70
N SER A 112 10.43 -2.02 -2.25
CA SER A 112 10.41 -0.70 -1.62
C SER A 112 9.98 0.35 -2.63
N PHE A 113 8.94 1.12 -2.33
CA PHE A 113 8.39 2.10 -3.27
C PHE A 113 7.63 3.22 -2.56
N ASN A 114 7.32 4.28 -3.31
CA ASN A 114 6.81 5.52 -2.75
C ASN A 114 5.48 5.93 -3.39
N TYR A 115 4.68 6.68 -2.62
CA TYR A 115 3.50 7.41 -3.10
C TYR A 115 3.59 8.84 -2.63
N ALA A 116 3.40 9.80 -3.53
CA ALA A 116 3.24 11.20 -3.15
C ALA A 116 1.94 11.38 -2.37
N ILE A 117 2.00 12.07 -1.24
CA ILE A 117 0.80 12.44 -0.47
C ILE A 117 0.40 13.85 -0.87
N PRO A 118 -0.84 14.08 -1.34
CA PRO A 118 -1.32 15.40 -1.67
C PRO A 118 -1.14 16.40 -0.52
N THR A 119 -0.78 17.64 -0.85
CA THR A 119 -0.46 18.67 0.14
C THR A 119 -1.62 19.06 1.04
N ASN A 120 -2.86 18.87 0.56
CA ASN A 120 -4.09 19.16 1.31
C ASN A 120 -4.50 18.04 2.30
N VAL A 121 -3.76 16.92 2.35
CA VAL A 121 -4.03 15.86 3.31
C VAL A 121 -3.53 16.23 4.69
N ASP A 122 -4.41 16.16 5.68
CA ASP A 122 -4.02 16.33 7.10
C ASP A 122 -3.50 15.00 7.66
N ILE A 123 -2.18 14.90 7.80
CA ILE A 123 -1.50 13.70 8.33
C ILE A 123 -1.90 13.42 9.79
N SER A 124 -2.31 14.42 10.55
CA SER A 124 -2.73 14.21 11.94
C SER A 124 -3.97 13.31 12.08
N LEU A 125 -4.80 13.25 11.03
CA LEU A 125 -6.00 12.43 10.97
C LEU A 125 -5.72 11.00 10.47
N VAL A 126 -4.56 10.73 9.89
CA VAL A 126 -4.20 9.40 9.39
C VAL A 126 -3.89 8.48 10.56
N ARG A 127 -4.60 7.36 10.66
CA ARG A 127 -4.42 6.33 11.69
C ARG A 127 -3.77 5.07 11.18
N SER A 128 -4.02 4.74 9.91
CA SER A 128 -3.43 3.56 9.28
C SER A 128 -3.21 3.74 7.78
N VAL A 129 -2.34 2.89 7.25
CA VAL A 129 -2.18 2.63 5.82
C VAL A 129 -2.87 1.32 5.52
N VAL A 130 -3.80 1.30 4.58
CA VAL A 130 -4.59 0.12 4.22
C VAL A 130 -4.31 -0.26 2.77
N VAL A 131 -4.00 -1.52 2.52
CA VAL A 131 -4.01 -2.12 1.19
C VAL A 131 -5.35 -2.82 1.00
N TRP A 132 -6.15 -2.30 0.10
CA TRP A 132 -7.54 -2.65 -0.11
C TRP A 132 -7.75 -3.32 -1.46
N CYS A 133 -8.40 -4.48 -1.48
CA CYS A 133 -8.86 -5.12 -2.69
C CYS A 133 -10.28 -4.61 -3.02
N ARG A 134 -10.42 -3.78 -4.06
CA ARG A 134 -11.72 -3.25 -4.47
C ARG A 134 -12.66 -4.31 -5.02
N GLN A 135 -12.11 -5.28 -5.74
CA GLN A 135 -12.90 -6.35 -6.36
C GLN A 135 -13.72 -7.12 -5.32
N PHE A 136 -13.15 -7.42 -4.17
CA PHE A 136 -13.81 -8.21 -3.12
C PHE A 136 -14.17 -7.40 -1.88
N SER A 137 -13.88 -6.10 -1.86
CA SER A 137 -14.12 -5.22 -0.72
C SER A 137 -13.54 -5.77 0.58
N VAL A 138 -12.26 -6.17 0.52
CA VAL A 138 -11.53 -6.73 1.67
C VAL A 138 -10.19 -6.03 1.88
N THR A 139 -9.77 -5.98 3.13
CA THR A 139 -8.42 -5.54 3.50
C THR A 139 -7.44 -6.69 3.26
N VAL A 140 -6.43 -6.46 2.44
CA VAL A 140 -5.34 -7.42 2.21
C VAL A 140 -4.31 -7.35 3.33
N THR A 141 -3.93 -6.15 3.72
CA THR A 141 -3.06 -5.87 4.87
C THR A 141 -3.22 -4.41 5.28
N PHE A 142 -2.81 -4.08 6.49
CA PHE A 142 -2.75 -2.69 6.95
C PHE A 142 -1.65 -2.51 7.98
N ALA A 143 -1.27 -1.26 8.23
CA ALA A 143 -0.35 -0.86 9.28
C ALA A 143 -0.94 0.31 10.05
N VAL A 144 -1.05 0.19 11.37
CA VAL A 144 -1.32 1.33 12.24
C VAL A 144 -0.07 2.18 12.27
N VAL A 145 -0.21 3.50 12.06
CA VAL A 145 0.92 4.43 12.02
C VAL A 145 0.89 5.38 13.21
N GLU A 146 2.05 5.50 13.85
CA GLU A 146 2.29 6.33 15.03
C GLU A 146 3.42 7.35 14.79
#